data_cbc9b70c8b3deccaf8ca1de182d00760
#
_entry.id   cbc9b70c8b3deccaf8ca1de182d00760
#
_cell.length_a   1.000
_cell.length_b   1.000
_cell.length_c   1.000
_cell.angle_alpha   90.00
_cell.angle_beta   90.00
_cell.angle_gamma   90.00
#
_symmetry.space_group_name_H-M   'P 1'
#
loop_
_entity.id
_entity.type
_entity.pdbx_description
1 polymer ?
#
loop_
_entity_poly.entity_id
_entity_poly.type
_entity_poly.pdbx_seq_one_letter_code
_entity_poly.pdbx_strand_id
1 'polypeptide(L)'
;MVWVFSVWAITLDRYLRLAVLLVSVQCVACTPEPEPVNDIGRWQITDSFILSAALSKQGQHTALLFPQGRLAVWDNDTQKRLVDLHAPDVLPDTSMMHMDESARYLLSATRTVVQIWDATSAEPAGSLDLSAQLGDASITSLRFILAPHSFVIGTSGGDILFADTRSDEYHLAHQHDADVVKLIVSPDGELYSAGNDGLVVRWDEQNKAPEQTLTVPHRVTSLEVGLDDNVFVSDALETQVIWQSQHNEIISELAYWERFQWFRVARFAPVNPWLITSSPKTEMIIWQLPEGNPIAQWWAEAQGFGSTVLDMRFTNPATLRTVTSDGVLQDWDIADIAEQSGSY
;
A
#
# COMPACT_ATOMS: atom_id res chain seq x y z
N MET A 1 21.08 -2.68 -76.02
CA MET A 1 19.70 -2.69 -75.44
C MET A 1 19.60 -3.53 -74.15
N VAL A 2 20.60 -3.40 -73.23
CA VAL A 2 20.71 -4.21 -72.01
C VAL A 2 20.86 -3.35 -70.71
N TRP A 3 20.98 -2.02 -70.85
CA TRP A 3 21.25 -1.13 -69.69
C TRP A 3 20.01 -0.44 -69.09
N VAL A 4 18.83 -0.56 -69.66
CA VAL A 4 17.63 0.13 -69.17
C VAL A 4 16.85 -0.71 -68.16
N PHE A 5 16.99 -2.05 -68.16
CA PHE A 5 16.27 -2.93 -67.23
C PHE A 5 16.88 -3.03 -65.84
N SER A 6 18.18 -2.71 -65.65
CA SER A 6 18.81 -2.80 -64.33
C SER A 6 18.52 -1.60 -63.40
N VAL A 7 18.21 -0.43 -63.97
CA VAL A 7 17.89 0.77 -63.15
C VAL A 7 16.48 0.73 -62.57
N TRP A 8 15.53 0.11 -63.28
CA TRP A 8 14.13 -0.03 -62.81
C TRP A 8 14.00 -1.08 -61.71
N ALA A 9 14.75 -2.14 -61.75
CA ALA A 9 14.74 -3.17 -60.68
C ALA A 9 15.31 -2.66 -59.35
N ILE A 10 16.32 -1.81 -59.38
CA ILE A 10 16.95 -1.23 -58.16
C ILE A 10 16.02 -0.16 -57.55
N THR A 11 15.31 0.61 -58.34
CA THR A 11 14.36 1.61 -57.84
C THR A 11 13.13 0.97 -57.23
N LEU A 12 12.59 -0.12 -57.84
CA LEU A 12 11.43 -0.82 -57.28
C LEU A 12 11.74 -1.49 -55.95
N ASP A 13 12.90 -2.10 -55.77
CA ASP A 13 13.34 -2.72 -54.53
C ASP A 13 13.52 -1.69 -53.40
N ARG A 14 14.02 -0.48 -53.72
CA ARG A 14 14.13 0.63 -52.75
C ARG A 14 12.74 1.14 -52.30
N TYR A 15 11.79 1.28 -53.20
CA TYR A 15 10.44 1.72 -52.86
C TYR A 15 9.66 0.62 -52.09
N LEU A 16 9.86 -0.67 -52.42
CA LEU A 16 9.29 -1.77 -51.66
C LEU A 16 9.84 -1.86 -50.24
N ARG A 17 11.15 -1.66 -50.05
CA ARG A 17 11.79 -1.62 -48.72
C ARG A 17 11.37 -0.39 -47.91
N LEU A 18 11.17 0.77 -48.54
CA LEU A 18 10.65 1.97 -47.89
C LEU A 18 9.15 1.78 -47.48
N ALA A 19 8.35 1.14 -48.33
CA ALA A 19 6.97 0.85 -48.04
C ALA A 19 6.81 -0.18 -46.89
N VAL A 20 7.69 -1.19 -46.87
CA VAL A 20 7.74 -2.15 -45.74
C VAL A 20 8.22 -1.49 -44.44
N LEU A 21 9.16 -0.55 -44.51
CA LEU A 21 9.62 0.24 -43.35
C LEU A 21 8.52 1.21 -42.85
N LEU A 22 7.73 1.80 -43.75
CA LEU A 22 6.62 2.68 -43.41
C LEU A 22 5.41 1.93 -42.84
N VAL A 23 5.16 0.68 -43.29
CA VAL A 23 4.09 -0.17 -42.73
C VAL A 23 4.49 -0.76 -41.38
N SER A 24 5.78 -1.02 -41.14
CA SER A 24 6.27 -1.50 -39.85
C SER A 24 6.32 -0.41 -38.76
N VAL A 25 6.28 0.87 -39.12
CA VAL A 25 6.22 2.00 -38.15
C VAL A 25 4.78 2.34 -37.75
N GLN A 26 3.76 1.84 -38.46
CA GLN A 26 2.35 2.08 -38.10
C GLN A 26 1.74 1.06 -37.15
N CYS A 27 2.48 0.04 -36.72
CA CYS A 27 2.09 -0.83 -35.61
C CYS A 27 2.83 -0.46 -34.32
N VAL A 28 2.97 0.82 -34.01
CA VAL A 28 3.01 1.25 -32.61
C VAL A 28 1.57 1.04 -32.13
N ALA A 29 1.34 -0.09 -31.47
CA ALA A 29 0.10 -0.34 -30.77
C ALA A 29 -0.19 0.92 -29.96
N CYS A 30 -1.26 1.65 -30.30
CA CYS A 30 -1.87 2.58 -29.36
C CYS A 30 -2.27 1.71 -28.17
N THR A 31 -1.48 1.69 -27.13
CA THR A 31 -1.98 1.29 -25.82
C THR A 31 -3.14 2.24 -25.57
N PRO A 32 -4.36 1.76 -25.36
CA PRO A 32 -5.48 2.63 -25.06
C PRO A 32 -5.07 3.52 -23.87
N GLU A 33 -5.37 4.82 -23.93
CA GLU A 33 -5.18 5.69 -22.79
C GLU A 33 -6.01 5.12 -21.63
N PRO A 34 -5.43 5.05 -20.41
CA PRO A 34 -6.14 4.57 -19.24
C PRO A 34 -7.42 5.39 -19.00
N GLU A 35 -8.52 4.71 -18.68
CA GLU A 35 -9.81 5.35 -18.45
C GLU A 35 -9.78 6.21 -17.19
N PRO A 36 -10.43 7.39 -17.19
CA PRO A 36 -10.60 8.20 -15.99
C PRO A 36 -11.62 7.57 -15.04
N VAL A 37 -11.37 7.65 -13.75
CA VAL A 37 -12.27 7.19 -12.69
C VAL A 37 -13.06 8.37 -12.12
N ASN A 38 -14.37 8.21 -11.93
CA ASN A 38 -15.26 9.26 -11.47
C ASN A 38 -15.25 9.38 -9.93
N ASP A 39 -15.14 10.61 -9.43
CA ASP A 39 -15.40 10.98 -8.04
C ASP A 39 -16.93 10.99 -7.81
N ILE A 40 -17.41 10.18 -6.86
CA ILE A 40 -18.83 10.09 -6.49
C ILE A 40 -19.14 10.70 -5.13
N GLY A 41 -18.13 11.08 -4.38
CA GLY A 41 -18.28 11.74 -3.10
C GLY A 41 -16.97 12.23 -2.52
N ARG A 42 -17.00 13.40 -1.90
CA ARG A 42 -15.84 14.03 -1.30
C ARG A 42 -16.17 14.73 0.00
N TRP A 43 -15.27 14.60 0.98
CA TRP A 43 -15.38 15.24 2.26
C TRP A 43 -14.02 15.69 2.80
N GLN A 44 -13.94 16.94 3.26
CA GLN A 44 -12.79 17.48 3.97
C GLN A 44 -12.95 17.19 5.47
N ILE A 45 -12.18 16.23 5.98
CA ILE A 45 -12.22 15.85 7.40
C ILE A 45 -11.55 16.93 8.26
N THR A 46 -10.44 17.46 7.80
CA THR A 46 -9.61 18.44 8.53
C THR A 46 -8.73 19.23 7.57
N ASP A 47 -8.43 20.48 7.96
CA ASP A 47 -7.44 21.34 7.25
C ASP A 47 -6.04 21.21 7.89
N SER A 48 -5.89 20.37 8.93
CA SER A 48 -4.62 20.16 9.62
C SER A 48 -3.77 19.15 8.91
N PHE A 49 -2.44 19.32 8.98
CA PHE A 49 -1.48 18.33 8.49
C PHE A 49 -1.61 17.01 9.26
N ILE A 50 -1.62 15.88 8.54
CA ILE A 50 -1.79 14.53 9.06
C ILE A 50 -0.47 13.78 8.91
N LEU A 51 -0.01 13.13 9.99
CA LEU A 51 1.18 12.26 9.99
C LEU A 51 0.84 10.88 9.43
N SER A 52 -0.29 10.31 9.86
CA SER A 52 -0.75 8.99 9.48
C SER A 52 -2.27 8.93 9.45
N ALA A 53 -2.81 8.14 8.56
CA ALA A 53 -4.24 7.83 8.48
C ALA A 53 -4.45 6.33 8.31
N ALA A 54 -5.58 5.83 8.82
CA ALA A 54 -6.02 4.47 8.61
C ALA A 54 -7.54 4.44 8.40
N LEU A 55 -7.98 3.68 7.40
CA LEU A 55 -9.37 3.36 7.14
C LEU A 55 -9.71 1.99 7.73
N SER A 56 -10.89 1.84 8.34
CA SER A 56 -11.42 0.53 8.75
C SER A 56 -11.64 -0.37 7.52
N LYS A 57 -11.85 -1.67 7.75
CA LYS A 57 -11.94 -2.69 6.69
C LYS A 57 -12.87 -2.31 5.54
N GLN A 58 -14.03 -1.72 5.84
CA GLN A 58 -15.02 -1.27 4.86
C GLN A 58 -15.04 0.26 4.69
N GLY A 59 -14.02 0.97 5.17
CA GLY A 59 -13.91 2.40 5.03
C GLY A 59 -14.94 3.22 5.82
N GLN A 60 -15.68 2.62 6.76
CA GLN A 60 -16.72 3.31 7.55
C GLN A 60 -16.13 4.28 8.58
N HIS A 61 -14.92 4.01 9.05
CA HIS A 61 -14.20 4.86 10.00
C HIS A 61 -12.85 5.28 9.46
N THR A 62 -12.44 6.49 9.83
CA THR A 62 -11.11 7.03 9.57
C THR A 62 -10.44 7.43 10.87
N ALA A 63 -9.29 6.83 11.17
CA ALA A 63 -8.41 7.28 12.24
C ALA A 63 -7.32 8.17 11.68
N LEU A 64 -7.03 9.28 12.34
CA LEU A 64 -5.99 10.24 11.96
C LEU A 64 -5.05 10.49 13.13
N LEU A 65 -3.76 10.45 12.84
CA LEU A 65 -2.70 10.90 13.75
C LEU A 65 -2.19 12.26 13.29
N PHE A 66 -2.23 13.21 14.19
CA PHE A 66 -1.70 14.57 14.00
C PHE A 66 -0.37 14.76 14.75
N PRO A 67 0.40 15.79 14.40
CA PRO A 67 1.54 16.20 15.20
C PRO A 67 1.18 16.46 16.66
N GLN A 68 2.18 16.35 17.55
CA GLN A 68 2.08 16.65 18.99
C GLN A 68 1.14 15.70 19.76
N GLY A 69 0.98 14.44 19.30
CA GLY A 69 0.24 13.43 20.04
C GLY A 69 -1.26 13.70 20.08
N ARG A 70 -1.86 13.99 18.94
CA ARG A 70 -3.33 14.01 18.80
C ARG A 70 -3.77 12.87 17.92
N LEU A 71 -4.73 12.08 18.41
CA LEU A 71 -5.41 11.00 17.68
C LEU A 71 -6.90 11.29 17.60
N ALA A 72 -7.50 11.11 16.44
CA ALA A 72 -8.93 11.29 16.32
C ALA A 72 -9.53 10.25 15.35
N VAL A 73 -10.78 9.85 15.61
CA VAL A 73 -11.53 8.89 14.79
C VAL A 73 -12.84 9.53 14.35
N TRP A 74 -13.17 9.35 13.09
CA TRP A 74 -14.42 9.79 12.47
C TRP A 74 -15.24 8.60 11.98
N ASP A 75 -16.55 8.74 12.09
CA ASP A 75 -17.53 7.99 11.32
C ASP A 75 -17.74 8.70 10.00
N ASN A 76 -17.40 8.03 8.90
CA ASN A 76 -17.41 8.62 7.57
C ASN A 76 -18.81 8.78 6.98
N ASP A 77 -19.76 7.93 7.38
CA ASP A 77 -21.13 7.95 6.88
C ASP A 77 -21.91 9.12 7.50
N THR A 78 -21.71 9.37 8.78
CA THR A 78 -22.34 10.49 9.49
C THR A 78 -21.51 11.75 9.49
N GLN A 79 -20.26 11.69 9.03
CA GLN A 79 -19.26 12.77 9.03
C GLN A 79 -19.01 13.36 10.43
N LYS A 80 -19.12 12.52 11.46
CA LYS A 80 -18.94 12.94 12.85
C LYS A 80 -17.64 12.41 13.42
N ARG A 81 -16.98 13.27 14.18
CA ARG A 81 -15.86 12.84 15.00
C ARG A 81 -16.38 12.06 16.22
N LEU A 82 -15.90 10.83 16.37
CA LEU A 82 -16.27 9.93 17.47
C LEU A 82 -15.29 10.07 18.63
N VAL A 83 -13.98 10.17 18.34
CA VAL A 83 -12.90 10.22 19.32
C VAL A 83 -11.98 11.38 19.00
N ASP A 84 -11.45 12.03 20.04
CA ASP A 84 -10.46 13.09 19.96
C ASP A 84 -9.58 13.05 21.20
N LEU A 85 -8.44 12.38 21.09
CA LEU A 85 -7.47 12.18 22.14
C LEU A 85 -6.32 13.17 21.97
N HIS A 86 -5.86 13.74 23.08
CA HIS A 86 -4.82 14.76 23.10
C HIS A 86 -3.72 14.44 24.13
N ALA A 87 -2.61 15.15 24.03
CA ALA A 87 -1.64 15.16 25.10
C ALA A 87 -2.26 15.73 26.41
N PRO A 88 -1.92 15.19 27.62
CA PRO A 88 -0.83 14.23 27.84
C PRO A 88 -1.21 12.76 27.67
N ASP A 89 -2.49 12.43 27.45
CA ASP A 89 -2.96 11.05 27.35
C ASP A 89 -2.27 10.33 26.19
N VAL A 90 -2.24 10.95 25.01
CA VAL A 90 -1.40 10.51 23.89
C VAL A 90 -0.02 11.16 24.01
N LEU A 91 1.02 10.35 23.95
CA LEU A 91 2.40 10.84 24.09
C LEU A 91 2.74 11.82 22.94
N PRO A 92 3.36 12.99 23.24
CA PRO A 92 3.62 14.04 22.25
C PRO A 92 4.47 13.60 21.06
N ASP A 93 5.41 12.66 21.30
CA ASP A 93 6.34 12.13 20.28
C ASP A 93 5.76 10.96 19.49
N THR A 94 4.44 10.71 19.61
CA THR A 94 3.75 9.69 18.83
C THR A 94 3.86 10.01 17.33
N SER A 95 4.40 9.07 16.58
CA SER A 95 4.68 9.23 15.14
C SER A 95 4.05 8.15 14.27
N MET A 96 3.52 7.09 14.89
CA MET A 96 2.92 5.95 14.19
C MET A 96 1.58 5.59 14.81
N MET A 97 0.71 5.07 13.97
CA MET A 97 -0.62 4.60 14.35
C MET A 97 -1.03 3.40 13.48
N HIS A 98 -1.75 2.47 14.09
CA HIS A 98 -2.48 1.43 13.38
C HIS A 98 -3.88 1.28 13.99
N MET A 99 -4.89 1.12 13.15
CA MET A 99 -6.27 0.81 13.53
C MET A 99 -6.57 -0.64 13.19
N ASP A 100 -7.22 -1.38 14.09
CA ASP A 100 -7.69 -2.71 13.79
C ASP A 100 -8.82 -2.68 12.73
N GLU A 101 -9.08 -3.80 12.08
CA GLU A 101 -10.06 -3.87 10.99
C GLU A 101 -11.49 -3.49 11.41
N SER A 102 -11.85 -3.71 12.68
CA SER A 102 -13.15 -3.35 13.23
C SER A 102 -13.29 -1.88 13.63
N ALA A 103 -12.20 -1.11 13.59
CA ALA A 103 -12.09 0.26 14.08
C ALA A 103 -12.35 0.43 15.58
N ARG A 104 -12.28 -0.66 16.35
CA ARG A 104 -12.49 -0.60 17.79
C ARG A 104 -11.23 -0.26 18.56
N TYR A 105 -10.08 -0.71 18.08
CA TYR A 105 -8.81 -0.50 18.78
C TYR A 105 -7.79 0.24 17.91
N LEU A 106 -7.02 1.10 18.57
CA LEU A 106 -5.90 1.80 17.96
C LEU A 106 -4.60 1.42 18.69
N LEU A 107 -3.54 1.20 17.91
CA LEU A 107 -2.16 1.27 18.36
C LEU A 107 -1.62 2.64 18.01
N SER A 108 -0.94 3.27 18.94
CA SER A 108 -0.09 4.43 18.69
C SER A 108 1.29 4.19 19.27
N ALA A 109 2.33 4.69 18.62
CA ALA A 109 3.69 4.48 19.10
C ALA A 109 4.57 5.72 18.96
N THR A 110 5.43 5.89 19.99
CA THR A 110 6.63 6.70 19.94
C THR A 110 7.81 5.86 19.45
N ARG A 111 9.04 6.30 19.68
CA ARG A 111 10.23 5.49 19.36
C ARG A 111 10.32 4.16 20.13
N THR A 112 9.79 4.10 21.34
CA THR A 112 9.97 2.94 22.24
C THR A 112 8.72 2.57 23.02
N VAL A 113 7.67 3.39 23.01
CA VAL A 113 6.44 3.15 23.78
C VAL A 113 5.28 2.92 22.83
N VAL A 114 4.52 1.87 23.07
CA VAL A 114 3.24 1.58 22.40
C VAL A 114 2.11 1.89 23.37
N GLN A 115 1.08 2.58 22.91
CA GLN A 115 -0.19 2.79 23.61
C GLN A 115 -1.33 2.13 22.84
N ILE A 116 -2.26 1.53 23.57
CA ILE A 116 -3.44 0.85 23.02
C ILE A 116 -4.67 1.60 23.51
N TRP A 117 -5.59 1.90 22.59
CA TRP A 117 -6.80 2.68 22.86
C TRP A 117 -8.04 1.93 22.43
N ASP A 118 -9.10 1.95 23.25
CA ASP A 118 -10.44 1.58 22.80
C ASP A 118 -11.08 2.82 22.15
N ALA A 119 -11.24 2.78 20.83
CA ALA A 119 -11.77 3.90 20.05
C ALA A 119 -13.27 4.13 20.25
N THR A 120 -13.98 3.24 20.95
CA THR A 120 -15.42 3.43 21.26
C THR A 120 -15.64 4.21 22.54
N SER A 121 -14.77 4.02 23.53
CA SER A 121 -14.86 4.71 24.83
C SER A 121 -13.86 5.87 24.96
N ALA A 122 -12.89 5.97 24.04
CA ALA A 122 -11.75 6.88 24.13
C ALA A 122 -10.83 6.63 25.36
N GLU A 123 -10.88 5.41 25.91
CA GLU A 123 -10.14 5.04 27.10
C GLU A 123 -8.84 4.28 26.73
N PRO A 124 -7.76 4.42 27.51
CA PRO A 124 -6.57 3.62 27.32
C PRO A 124 -6.89 2.13 27.63
N ALA A 125 -6.55 1.25 26.72
CA ALA A 125 -6.69 -0.21 26.86
C ALA A 125 -5.35 -0.86 27.29
N GLY A 126 -4.24 -0.15 27.20
CA GLY A 126 -2.92 -0.62 27.62
C GLY A 126 -1.78 0.30 27.18
N SER A 127 -0.62 0.08 27.76
CA SER A 127 0.61 0.73 27.36
C SER A 127 1.80 -0.20 27.62
N LEU A 128 2.81 -0.15 26.74
CA LEU A 128 3.98 -0.99 26.79
C LEU A 128 5.24 -0.15 26.50
N ASP A 129 6.12 -0.04 27.49
CA ASP A 129 7.43 0.57 27.32
C ASP A 129 8.45 -0.51 26.95
N LEU A 130 8.99 -0.41 25.75
CA LEU A 130 9.93 -1.36 25.16
C LEU A 130 11.38 -0.85 25.17
N SER A 131 11.67 0.23 25.88
CA SER A 131 13.00 0.83 25.90
C SER A 131 14.10 -0.15 26.30
N ALA A 132 13.80 -1.05 27.25
CA ALA A 132 14.75 -2.08 27.70
C ALA A 132 14.97 -3.19 26.64
N GLN A 133 13.95 -3.54 25.87
CA GLN A 133 14.00 -4.57 24.83
C GLN A 133 14.66 -4.07 23.53
N LEU A 134 14.43 -2.80 23.21
CA LEU A 134 14.90 -2.19 21.96
C LEU A 134 16.32 -1.61 22.06
N GLY A 135 16.82 -1.26 23.27
CA GLY A 135 18.11 -0.60 23.43
C GLY A 135 18.19 0.70 22.63
N ASP A 136 19.12 0.77 21.68
CA ASP A 136 19.29 1.94 20.80
C ASP A 136 18.34 1.96 19.60
N ALA A 137 17.67 0.84 19.31
CA ALA A 137 16.72 0.73 18.21
C ALA A 137 15.43 1.49 18.50
N SER A 138 14.67 1.78 17.48
CA SER A 138 13.37 2.43 17.55
C SER A 138 12.30 1.62 16.81
N ILE A 139 11.05 1.78 17.21
CA ILE A 139 9.89 1.25 16.49
C ILE A 139 9.81 1.95 15.13
N THR A 140 9.68 1.18 14.05
CA THR A 140 9.57 1.69 12.68
C THR A 140 8.29 1.26 11.99
N SER A 141 7.66 0.20 12.50
CA SER A 141 6.35 -0.28 12.04
C SER A 141 5.63 -1.02 13.16
N LEU A 142 4.28 -1.06 13.12
CA LEU A 142 3.47 -1.77 14.10
C LEU A 142 2.16 -2.24 13.49
N ARG A 143 1.64 -3.40 13.99
CA ARG A 143 0.40 -4.00 13.49
C ARG A 143 -0.26 -4.87 14.57
N PHE A 144 -1.59 -4.84 14.70
CA PHE A 144 -2.29 -5.86 15.43
C PHE A 144 -2.21 -7.21 14.72
N ILE A 145 -1.96 -8.27 15.49
CA ILE A 145 -2.22 -9.66 15.10
C ILE A 145 -3.63 -10.02 15.57
N LEU A 146 -3.91 -9.81 16.86
CA LEU A 146 -5.23 -10.01 17.45
C LEU A 146 -5.51 -8.89 18.48
N ALA A 147 -6.30 -7.90 18.04
CA ALA A 147 -6.65 -6.75 18.89
C ALA A 147 -7.50 -7.18 20.12
N PRO A 148 -7.33 -6.52 21.27
CA PRO A 148 -6.38 -5.45 21.56
C PRO A 148 -5.03 -5.96 22.07
N HIS A 149 -4.83 -7.25 22.26
CA HIS A 149 -3.76 -7.78 23.10
C HIS A 149 -2.51 -8.19 22.34
N SER A 150 -2.67 -8.78 21.15
CA SER A 150 -1.54 -9.31 20.40
C SER A 150 -1.20 -8.42 19.21
N PHE A 151 0.06 -8.01 19.12
CA PHE A 151 0.57 -7.16 18.06
C PHE A 151 2.04 -7.43 17.77
N VAL A 152 2.50 -6.96 16.64
CA VAL A 152 3.87 -7.11 16.17
C VAL A 152 4.46 -5.73 15.88
N ILE A 153 5.75 -5.60 16.13
CA ILE A 153 6.54 -4.38 15.95
C ILE A 153 7.76 -4.71 15.11
N GLY A 154 8.03 -3.88 14.11
CA GLY A 154 9.31 -3.83 13.41
C GLY A 154 10.18 -2.72 13.95
N THR A 155 11.49 -2.94 13.94
CA THR A 155 12.47 -2.02 14.53
C THR A 155 13.45 -1.47 13.50
N SER A 156 14.13 -0.38 13.85
CA SER A 156 15.24 0.17 13.06
C SER A 156 16.50 -0.70 13.09
N GLY A 157 16.55 -1.69 13.99
CA GLY A 157 17.62 -2.67 14.05
C GLY A 157 17.36 -3.94 13.21
N GLY A 158 16.21 -4.02 12.52
CA GLY A 158 15.85 -5.19 11.71
C GLY A 158 15.13 -6.30 12.49
N ASP A 159 14.81 -6.05 13.76
CA ASP A 159 14.12 -7.02 14.59
C ASP A 159 12.61 -6.95 14.40
N ILE A 160 11.97 -8.13 14.53
CA ILE A 160 10.54 -8.29 14.67
C ILE A 160 10.23 -8.71 16.11
N LEU A 161 9.48 -7.89 16.82
CA LEU A 161 9.08 -8.16 18.19
C LEU A 161 7.58 -8.49 18.23
N PHE A 162 7.26 -9.71 18.68
CA PHE A 162 5.90 -10.16 18.95
C PHE A 162 5.58 -9.89 20.42
N ALA A 163 4.49 -9.18 20.68
CA ALA A 163 4.05 -8.80 22.00
C ALA A 163 2.60 -9.24 22.26
N ASP A 164 2.33 -9.68 23.48
CA ASP A 164 0.98 -9.93 23.97
C ASP A 164 0.82 -9.31 25.35
N THR A 165 -0.11 -8.37 25.51
CA THR A 165 -0.33 -7.65 26.78
C THR A 165 -0.92 -8.49 27.89
N ARG A 166 -1.30 -9.75 27.62
CA ARG A 166 -1.76 -10.71 28.63
C ARG A 166 -0.64 -11.51 29.26
N SER A 167 0.54 -11.44 28.66
CA SER A 167 1.76 -12.08 29.17
C SER A 167 2.89 -11.07 29.24
N ASP A 168 3.83 -11.31 30.12
CA ASP A 168 5.08 -10.52 30.17
C ASP A 168 6.15 -11.07 29.21
N GLU A 169 5.75 -12.00 28.32
CA GLU A 169 6.68 -12.65 27.39
C GLU A 169 6.71 -11.89 26.05
N TYR A 170 7.91 -11.65 25.58
CA TYR A 170 8.20 -11.10 24.25
C TYR A 170 8.96 -12.13 23.45
N HIS A 171 8.63 -12.23 22.16
CA HIS A 171 9.46 -12.99 21.23
C HIS A 171 10.13 -12.01 20.26
N LEU A 172 11.45 -11.98 20.25
CA LEU A 172 12.26 -11.15 19.38
C LEU A 172 12.94 -12.05 18.33
N ALA A 173 12.74 -11.73 17.06
CA ALA A 173 13.38 -12.41 15.93
C ALA A 173 14.18 -11.38 15.14
N HIS A 174 15.48 -11.60 14.96
CA HIS A 174 16.32 -10.79 14.08
C HIS A 174 16.29 -11.38 12.68
N GLN A 175 15.69 -10.67 11.73
CA GLN A 175 15.48 -11.20 10.37
C GLN A 175 15.88 -10.24 9.27
N HIS A 176 15.86 -8.93 9.52
CA HIS A 176 16.23 -7.90 8.56
C HIS A 176 17.58 -7.29 8.93
N ASP A 177 18.35 -6.85 7.94
CA ASP A 177 19.63 -6.15 8.12
C ASP A 177 19.47 -4.62 8.20
N ALA A 178 18.23 -4.11 8.10
CA ALA A 178 17.90 -2.68 8.18
C ALA A 178 16.46 -2.47 8.71
N ASP A 179 16.01 -1.21 8.76
CA ASP A 179 14.68 -0.84 9.28
C ASP A 179 13.56 -1.70 8.68
N VAL A 180 12.72 -2.28 9.54
CA VAL A 180 11.49 -2.95 9.15
C VAL A 180 10.40 -1.91 8.90
N VAL A 181 10.13 -1.60 7.64
CA VAL A 181 9.27 -0.48 7.24
C VAL A 181 7.81 -0.85 7.02
N LYS A 182 7.52 -2.14 6.82
CA LYS A 182 6.16 -2.63 6.61
C LYS A 182 5.91 -3.90 7.41
N LEU A 183 4.74 -3.96 8.02
CA LEU A 183 4.15 -5.15 8.62
C LEU A 183 2.73 -5.26 8.13
N ILE A 184 2.33 -6.42 7.63
CA ILE A 184 0.96 -6.70 7.19
C ILE A 184 0.54 -8.05 7.75
N VAL A 185 -0.69 -8.11 8.26
CA VAL A 185 -1.38 -9.35 8.57
C VAL A 185 -2.42 -9.55 7.48
N SER A 186 -2.37 -10.68 6.80
CA SER A 186 -3.32 -11.02 5.74
C SER A 186 -4.73 -11.26 6.31
N PRO A 187 -5.78 -11.30 5.48
CA PRO A 187 -7.12 -11.67 5.92
C PRO A 187 -7.20 -13.04 6.59
N ASP A 188 -6.30 -13.95 6.24
CA ASP A 188 -6.21 -15.32 6.78
C ASP A 188 -5.31 -15.42 8.03
N GLY A 189 -4.71 -14.31 8.47
CA GLY A 189 -3.90 -14.21 9.68
C GLY A 189 -2.40 -14.33 9.45
N GLU A 190 -1.92 -14.54 8.23
CA GLU A 190 -0.50 -14.66 7.90
C GLU A 190 0.24 -13.32 8.08
N LEU A 191 1.37 -13.33 8.75
CA LEU A 191 2.19 -12.14 8.93
C LEU A 191 3.24 -12.02 7.82
N TYR A 192 3.39 -10.79 7.33
CA TYR A 192 4.46 -10.40 6.42
C TYR A 192 5.21 -9.19 6.96
N SER A 193 6.55 -9.22 6.84
CA SER A 193 7.41 -8.07 7.11
C SER A 193 8.21 -7.68 5.88
N ALA A 194 8.56 -6.40 5.76
CA ALA A 194 9.44 -5.93 4.70
C ALA A 194 10.35 -4.79 5.21
N GLY A 195 11.60 -4.80 4.75
CA GLY A 195 12.66 -3.93 5.25
C GLY A 195 13.29 -3.01 4.20
N ASN A 196 14.08 -2.07 4.70
CA ASN A 196 14.97 -1.23 3.89
C ASN A 196 16.15 -2.02 3.29
N ASP A 197 16.36 -3.27 3.70
CA ASP A 197 17.30 -4.24 3.15
C ASP A 197 16.82 -4.89 1.85
N GLY A 198 15.58 -4.62 1.43
CA GLY A 198 14.96 -5.23 0.26
C GLY A 198 14.39 -6.62 0.52
N LEU A 199 14.42 -7.09 1.76
CA LEU A 199 13.88 -8.39 2.12
C LEU A 199 12.38 -8.28 2.45
N VAL A 200 11.59 -9.23 1.96
CA VAL A 200 10.20 -9.50 2.34
C VAL A 200 10.14 -10.90 2.94
N VAL A 201 9.49 -11.04 4.08
CA VAL A 201 9.41 -12.31 4.82
C VAL A 201 7.96 -12.65 5.11
N ARG A 202 7.55 -13.89 4.77
CA ARG A 202 6.35 -14.53 5.29
C ARG A 202 6.72 -15.30 6.56
N TRP A 203 5.89 -15.15 7.59
CA TRP A 203 6.15 -15.73 8.91
C TRP A 203 5.22 -16.89 9.21
N ASP A 204 5.76 -17.94 9.78
CA ASP A 204 4.99 -18.96 10.51
C ASP A 204 4.56 -18.37 11.88
N GLU A 205 3.26 -18.11 12.04
CA GLU A 205 2.71 -17.52 13.28
C GLU A 205 2.92 -18.42 14.51
N GLN A 206 2.87 -19.73 14.35
CA GLN A 206 2.96 -20.66 15.48
C GLN A 206 4.38 -20.69 16.05
N ASN A 207 5.36 -20.74 15.15
CA ASN A 207 6.77 -20.81 15.51
C ASN A 207 7.44 -19.45 15.59
N LYS A 208 6.78 -18.39 15.13
CA LYS A 208 7.33 -17.02 15.01
C LYS A 208 8.67 -17.02 14.28
N ALA A 209 8.74 -17.76 13.21
CA ALA A 209 9.93 -18.01 12.40
C ALA A 209 9.66 -17.68 10.92
N PRO A 210 10.70 -17.27 10.16
CA PRO A 210 10.55 -17.05 8.72
C PRO A 210 10.22 -18.37 8.01
N GLU A 211 9.22 -18.33 7.13
CA GLU A 211 8.79 -19.50 6.34
C GLU A 211 9.21 -19.37 4.88
N GLN A 212 8.94 -18.19 4.27
CA GLN A 212 9.31 -17.89 2.89
C GLN A 212 9.87 -16.48 2.81
N THR A 213 10.75 -16.23 1.83
CA THR A 213 11.37 -14.93 1.63
C THR A 213 11.44 -14.56 0.14
N LEU A 214 11.27 -13.27 -0.13
CA LEU A 214 11.56 -12.65 -1.42
C LEU A 214 12.58 -11.53 -1.19
N THR A 215 13.60 -11.44 -2.03
CA THR A 215 14.56 -10.34 -2.03
C THR A 215 14.40 -9.51 -3.30
N VAL A 216 14.23 -8.20 -3.13
CA VAL A 216 14.22 -7.21 -4.21
C VAL A 216 15.49 -6.36 -4.15
N PRO A 217 15.95 -5.77 -5.29
CA PRO A 217 17.26 -5.08 -5.34
C PRO A 217 17.39 -3.87 -4.42
N HIS A 218 16.27 -3.22 -4.09
CA HIS A 218 16.27 -1.97 -3.33
C HIS A 218 15.31 -2.04 -2.15
N ARG A 219 15.35 -1.02 -1.28
CA ARG A 219 14.45 -0.92 -0.12
C ARG A 219 12.99 -1.07 -0.53
N VAL A 220 12.22 -1.85 0.23
CA VAL A 220 10.78 -2.00 -0.01
C VAL A 220 10.05 -0.70 0.34
N THR A 221 9.16 -0.27 -0.55
CA THR A 221 8.34 0.94 -0.37
C THR A 221 6.87 0.63 -0.18
N SER A 222 6.38 -0.41 -0.82
CA SER A 222 4.99 -0.86 -0.67
C SER A 222 4.92 -2.37 -0.54
N LEU A 223 4.02 -2.80 0.31
CA LEU A 223 3.66 -4.21 0.54
C LEU A 223 2.15 -4.27 0.72
N GLU A 224 1.50 -5.19 0.05
CA GLU A 224 0.07 -5.49 0.22
C GLU A 224 -0.17 -6.97 0.01
N VAL A 225 -1.09 -7.55 0.78
CA VAL A 225 -1.45 -8.97 0.69
C VAL A 225 -2.89 -9.08 0.24
N GLY A 226 -3.10 -9.80 -0.86
CA GLY A 226 -4.40 -10.12 -1.42
C GLY A 226 -4.90 -11.50 -0.99
N LEU A 227 -5.84 -12.02 -1.75
CA LEU A 227 -6.30 -13.40 -1.62
C LEU A 227 -5.28 -14.38 -2.24
N ASP A 228 -5.37 -15.65 -1.87
CA ASP A 228 -4.56 -16.75 -2.42
C ASP A 228 -3.05 -16.50 -2.27
N ASP A 229 -2.63 -15.89 -1.15
CA ASP A 229 -1.22 -15.58 -0.82
C ASP A 229 -0.49 -14.73 -1.87
N ASN A 230 -1.23 -13.96 -2.65
CA ASN A 230 -0.68 -13.00 -3.60
C ASN A 230 -0.20 -11.76 -2.85
N VAL A 231 1.08 -11.48 -2.93
CA VAL A 231 1.73 -10.37 -2.25
C VAL A 231 2.26 -9.39 -3.28
N PHE A 232 1.74 -8.17 -3.26
CA PHE A 232 2.34 -7.08 -4.03
C PHE A 232 3.56 -6.55 -3.30
N VAL A 233 4.68 -6.48 -4.00
CA VAL A 233 5.94 -5.93 -3.51
C VAL A 233 6.43 -4.87 -4.48
N SER A 234 6.69 -3.68 -3.97
CA SER A 234 7.34 -2.60 -4.72
C SER A 234 8.58 -2.11 -3.99
N ASP A 235 9.67 -1.98 -4.73
CA ASP A 235 10.89 -1.33 -4.22
C ASP A 235 10.95 0.17 -4.60
N ALA A 236 12.04 0.83 -4.25
CA ALA A 236 12.20 2.27 -4.43
C ALA A 236 12.54 2.70 -5.86
N LEU A 237 12.90 1.78 -6.76
CA LEU A 237 13.43 2.13 -8.07
C LEU A 237 12.75 1.44 -9.25
N GLU A 238 12.66 0.11 -9.26
CA GLU A 238 12.34 -0.61 -10.49
C GLU A 238 11.57 -1.94 -10.32
N THR A 239 11.36 -2.42 -9.10
CA THR A 239 10.66 -3.69 -8.89
C THR A 239 9.23 -3.45 -8.44
N GLN A 240 8.26 -3.97 -9.20
CA GLN A 240 6.83 -3.98 -8.87
C GLN A 240 6.25 -5.33 -9.29
N VAL A 241 6.21 -6.27 -8.34
CA VAL A 241 5.86 -7.66 -8.63
C VAL A 241 4.71 -8.16 -7.75
N ILE A 242 4.01 -9.18 -8.25
CA ILE A 242 3.12 -10.02 -7.46
C ILE A 242 3.84 -11.33 -7.17
N TRP A 243 4.13 -11.54 -5.91
CA TRP A 243 4.76 -12.74 -5.37
C TRP A 243 3.69 -13.65 -4.77
N GLN A 244 3.52 -14.85 -5.33
CA GLN A 244 2.71 -15.89 -4.71
C GLN A 244 3.56 -16.60 -3.63
N SER A 245 3.39 -16.15 -2.39
CA SER A 245 4.30 -16.47 -1.31
C SER A 245 4.28 -17.96 -0.92
N GLN A 246 3.15 -18.65 -1.05
CA GLN A 246 3.03 -20.08 -0.73
C GLN A 246 3.89 -20.96 -1.64
N HIS A 247 3.98 -20.60 -2.92
CA HIS A 247 4.77 -21.32 -3.92
C HIS A 247 6.15 -20.71 -4.17
N ASN A 248 6.42 -19.56 -3.54
CA ASN A 248 7.65 -18.77 -3.71
C ASN A 248 7.92 -18.41 -5.19
N GLU A 249 6.89 -17.97 -5.91
CA GLU A 249 6.93 -17.67 -7.34
C GLU A 249 6.46 -16.24 -7.62
N ILE A 250 7.15 -15.53 -8.52
CA ILE A 250 6.67 -14.26 -9.07
C ILE A 250 5.73 -14.59 -10.23
N ILE A 251 4.45 -14.23 -10.08
CA ILE A 251 3.40 -14.53 -11.05
C ILE A 251 3.01 -13.37 -11.94
N SER A 252 3.42 -12.15 -11.59
CA SER A 252 3.15 -10.94 -12.36
C SER A 252 4.18 -9.86 -12.07
N GLU A 253 4.44 -9.01 -13.07
CA GLU A 253 5.21 -7.79 -12.95
C GLU A 253 4.41 -6.66 -13.57
N LEU A 254 4.32 -5.50 -12.89
CA LEU A 254 3.57 -4.38 -13.43
C LEU A 254 4.33 -3.73 -14.59
N ALA A 255 3.62 -3.49 -15.70
CA ALA A 255 4.16 -2.85 -16.89
C ALA A 255 4.35 -1.33 -16.66
N TYR A 256 5.29 -0.98 -15.81
CA TYR A 256 5.55 0.38 -15.40
C TYR A 256 6.84 0.92 -16.04
N TRP A 257 6.73 2.04 -16.76
CA TRP A 257 7.81 2.56 -17.62
C TRP A 257 8.64 3.67 -16.97
N GLU A 258 8.13 4.26 -15.88
CA GLU A 258 8.77 5.39 -15.24
C GLU A 258 9.73 4.94 -14.14
N ARG A 259 11.01 5.23 -14.32
CA ARG A 259 12.03 5.02 -13.28
C ARG A 259 11.83 5.98 -12.12
N PHE A 260 12.15 5.52 -10.89
CA PHE A 260 12.10 6.30 -9.64
C PHE A 260 10.67 6.65 -9.18
N GLN A 261 9.65 6.05 -9.73
CA GLN A 261 8.34 6.08 -9.13
C GLN A 261 8.16 4.84 -8.26
N TRP A 262 7.77 5.05 -7.02
CA TRP A 262 7.43 4.01 -6.07
C TRP A 262 5.98 4.19 -5.63
N PHE A 263 5.38 3.13 -5.16
CA PHE A 263 4.00 3.17 -4.68
C PHE A 263 3.99 3.32 -3.16
N ARG A 264 3.11 4.19 -2.66
CA ARG A 264 2.96 4.44 -1.23
C ARG A 264 1.97 3.47 -0.60
N VAL A 265 0.84 3.29 -1.25
CA VAL A 265 -0.26 2.42 -0.84
C VAL A 265 -0.69 1.57 -2.02
N ALA A 266 -1.05 0.34 -1.75
CA ALA A 266 -1.61 -0.59 -2.70
C ALA A 266 -2.81 -1.32 -2.09
N ARG A 267 -3.76 -1.78 -2.94
CA ARG A 267 -4.90 -2.62 -2.55
C ARG A 267 -5.29 -3.57 -3.66
N PHE A 268 -5.44 -4.83 -3.33
CA PHE A 268 -6.11 -5.78 -4.22
C PHE A 268 -7.61 -5.53 -4.21
N ALA A 269 -8.23 -5.60 -5.38
CA ALA A 269 -9.68 -5.54 -5.49
C ALA A 269 -10.32 -6.84 -4.95
N PRO A 270 -11.48 -6.75 -4.27
CA PRO A 270 -12.08 -7.90 -3.60
C PRO A 270 -12.70 -8.92 -4.57
N VAL A 271 -12.99 -8.54 -5.80
CA VAL A 271 -13.72 -9.37 -6.79
C VAL A 271 -12.96 -9.47 -8.11
N ASN A 272 -12.46 -8.34 -8.62
CA ASN A 272 -11.78 -8.30 -9.90
C ASN A 272 -10.28 -8.63 -9.73
N PRO A 273 -9.61 -9.18 -10.75
CA PRO A 273 -8.19 -9.45 -10.72
C PRO A 273 -7.39 -8.14 -10.91
N TRP A 274 -7.57 -7.21 -10.00
CA TRP A 274 -6.96 -5.88 -10.06
C TRP A 274 -6.12 -5.59 -8.83
N LEU A 275 -5.07 -4.83 -9.06
CA LEU A 275 -4.33 -4.13 -8.04
C LEU A 275 -4.51 -2.63 -8.25
N ILE A 276 -4.85 -1.89 -7.20
CA ILE A 276 -4.87 -0.43 -7.21
C ILE A 276 -3.67 0.09 -6.44
N THR A 277 -2.95 1.05 -7.01
CA THR A 277 -1.78 1.66 -6.39
C THR A 277 -1.91 3.17 -6.33
N SER A 278 -1.27 3.80 -5.35
CA SER A 278 -1.06 5.25 -5.33
C SER A 278 0.43 5.57 -5.38
N SER A 279 0.80 6.58 -6.19
CA SER A 279 2.16 7.12 -6.21
C SER A 279 2.45 7.94 -4.93
N PRO A 280 3.70 8.40 -4.70
CA PRO A 280 4.01 9.32 -3.59
C PRO A 280 3.28 10.66 -3.65
N LYS A 281 2.67 10.98 -4.78
CA LYS A 281 1.73 12.09 -4.99
C LYS A 281 0.30 11.58 -4.81
N THR A 282 -0.62 12.03 -5.61
CA THR A 282 -2.04 11.62 -5.56
C THR A 282 -2.48 10.81 -6.76
N GLU A 283 -1.56 10.43 -7.64
CA GLU A 283 -1.83 9.57 -8.79
C GLU A 283 -2.24 8.18 -8.35
N MET A 284 -3.32 7.68 -8.94
CA MET A 284 -3.91 6.38 -8.71
C MET A 284 -3.93 5.60 -10.02
N ILE A 285 -3.61 4.32 -9.97
CA ILE A 285 -3.60 3.43 -11.15
C ILE A 285 -4.27 2.11 -10.78
N ILE A 286 -5.14 1.60 -11.67
CA ILE A 286 -5.65 0.23 -11.63
C ILE A 286 -4.83 -0.61 -12.62
N TRP A 287 -4.32 -1.73 -12.14
CA TRP A 287 -3.56 -2.71 -12.88
C TRP A 287 -4.35 -3.98 -13.07
N GLN A 288 -4.46 -4.45 -14.30
CA GLN A 288 -5.04 -5.76 -14.62
C GLN A 288 -4.04 -6.85 -14.31
N LEU A 289 -4.43 -7.86 -13.54
CA LEU A 289 -3.60 -9.01 -13.22
C LEU A 289 -4.08 -10.26 -13.98
N PRO A 290 -3.19 -11.20 -14.35
CA PRO A 290 -1.74 -11.18 -14.06
C PRO A 290 -0.90 -10.37 -15.07
N GLU A 291 -1.48 -9.79 -16.12
CA GLU A 291 -0.75 -9.13 -17.22
C GLU A 291 0.06 -7.91 -16.76
N GLY A 292 -0.32 -7.29 -15.64
CA GLY A 292 0.35 -6.12 -15.08
C GLY A 292 0.14 -4.83 -15.87
N ASN A 293 -0.84 -4.79 -16.79
CA ASN A 293 -1.10 -3.60 -17.61
C ASN A 293 -1.99 -2.58 -16.87
N PRO A 294 -1.72 -1.26 -17.00
CA PRO A 294 -2.61 -0.24 -16.46
C PRO A 294 -3.90 -0.18 -17.29
N ILE A 295 -5.06 -0.18 -16.63
CA ILE A 295 -6.37 -0.09 -17.26
C ILE A 295 -7.12 1.19 -16.90
N ALA A 296 -6.78 1.85 -15.79
CA ALA A 296 -7.33 3.14 -15.40
C ALA A 296 -6.28 3.97 -14.66
N GLN A 297 -6.34 5.29 -14.83
CA GLN A 297 -5.44 6.24 -14.18
C GLN A 297 -6.18 7.54 -13.86
N TRP A 298 -6.03 8.03 -12.63
CA TRP A 298 -6.60 9.30 -12.18
C TRP A 298 -5.81 9.89 -11.02
N TRP A 299 -6.20 11.05 -10.52
CA TRP A 299 -5.56 11.72 -9.40
C TRP A 299 -6.57 11.97 -8.29
N ALA A 300 -6.22 11.56 -7.07
CA ALA A 300 -6.96 11.97 -5.89
C ALA A 300 -6.77 13.50 -5.69
N GLU A 301 -7.85 14.17 -5.28
CA GLU A 301 -7.79 15.62 -5.07
C GLU A 301 -6.91 15.95 -3.87
N ALA A 302 -6.14 16.99 -4.03
CA ALA A 302 -5.26 17.53 -3.02
C ALA A 302 -5.46 19.04 -2.89
N GLN A 303 -5.51 19.54 -1.66
CA GLN A 303 -5.60 20.97 -1.41
C GLN A 303 -4.22 21.66 -1.40
N GLY A 304 -3.16 20.90 -1.18
CA GLY A 304 -1.81 21.43 -1.03
C GLY A 304 -0.78 20.78 -1.95
N PHE A 305 0.33 21.49 -2.20
CA PHE A 305 1.49 20.91 -2.86
C PHE A 305 2.12 19.82 -1.96
N GLY A 306 2.36 18.64 -2.54
CA GLY A 306 2.99 17.52 -1.83
C GLY A 306 2.02 16.65 -1.04
N SER A 307 0.72 16.78 -1.25
CA SER A 307 -0.27 15.85 -0.73
C SER A 307 -0.08 14.44 -1.31
N THR A 308 -0.45 13.42 -0.53
CA THR A 308 -0.31 12.03 -0.89
C THR A 308 -1.47 11.22 -0.31
N VAL A 309 -1.84 10.12 -0.96
CA VAL A 309 -2.79 9.15 -0.41
C VAL A 309 -2.12 8.41 0.74
N LEU A 310 -2.75 8.39 1.91
CA LEU A 310 -2.23 7.74 3.12
C LEU A 310 -2.79 6.32 3.31
N ASP A 311 -4.06 6.12 2.97
CA ASP A 311 -4.71 4.81 2.96
C ASP A 311 -5.84 4.78 1.93
N MET A 312 -6.21 3.57 1.50
CA MET A 312 -7.36 3.32 0.63
C MET A 312 -8.05 2.01 1.02
N ARG A 313 -9.38 1.95 0.89
CA ARG A 313 -10.20 0.77 1.19
C ARG A 313 -11.38 0.68 0.24
N PHE A 314 -11.77 -0.52 -0.09
CA PHE A 314 -13.03 -0.77 -0.74
C PHE A 314 -14.17 -0.67 0.29
N THR A 315 -15.14 0.18 0.01
CA THR A 315 -16.39 0.25 0.80
C THR A 315 -17.39 -0.82 0.34
N ASN A 316 -17.33 -1.14 -0.93
CA ASN A 316 -18.00 -2.26 -1.59
C ASN A 316 -17.20 -2.62 -2.87
N PRO A 317 -17.54 -3.70 -3.61
CA PRO A 317 -16.77 -4.11 -4.79
C PRO A 317 -16.65 -3.08 -5.90
N ALA A 318 -17.53 -2.10 -5.97
CA ALA A 318 -17.57 -1.06 -7.00
C ALA A 318 -17.06 0.31 -6.53
N THR A 319 -16.77 0.49 -5.23
CA THR A 319 -16.41 1.79 -4.66
C THR A 319 -15.12 1.69 -3.87
N LEU A 320 -14.12 2.49 -4.27
CA LEU A 320 -12.88 2.69 -3.54
C LEU A 320 -12.94 3.99 -2.76
N ARG A 321 -12.58 3.98 -1.48
CA ARG A 321 -12.41 5.16 -0.62
C ARG A 321 -10.94 5.43 -0.38
N THR A 322 -10.53 6.68 -0.50
CA THR A 322 -9.16 7.15 -0.24
C THR A 322 -9.15 8.24 0.81
N VAL A 323 -8.06 8.33 1.58
CA VAL A 323 -7.78 9.45 2.48
C VAL A 323 -6.39 10.01 2.19
N THR A 324 -6.29 11.34 2.06
CA THR A 324 -5.05 12.05 1.74
C THR A 324 -4.43 12.72 2.97
N SER A 325 -3.15 13.09 2.88
CA SER A 325 -2.40 13.73 3.97
C SER A 325 -2.86 15.15 4.33
N ASP A 326 -3.67 15.76 3.51
CA ASP A 326 -4.35 17.04 3.76
C ASP A 326 -5.80 16.87 4.18
N GLY A 327 -6.22 15.65 4.52
CA GLY A 327 -7.50 15.36 5.14
C GLY A 327 -8.69 15.26 4.20
N VAL A 328 -8.46 15.07 2.90
CA VAL A 328 -9.52 14.81 1.93
C VAL A 328 -9.87 13.34 1.92
N LEU A 329 -11.12 13.01 2.18
CA LEU A 329 -11.72 11.69 1.96
C LEU A 329 -12.49 11.71 0.64
N GLN A 330 -12.23 10.76 -0.25
CA GLN A 330 -12.91 10.66 -1.56
C GLN A 330 -13.36 9.24 -1.84
N ASP A 331 -14.55 9.14 -2.45
CA ASP A 331 -15.12 7.90 -2.95
C ASP A 331 -15.06 7.89 -4.49
N TRP A 332 -14.61 6.79 -5.05
CA TRP A 332 -14.37 6.59 -6.47
C TRP A 332 -15.25 5.47 -6.99
N ASP A 333 -16.00 5.72 -8.06
CA ASP A 333 -16.75 4.68 -8.77
C ASP A 333 -15.83 3.96 -9.76
N ILE A 334 -15.63 2.67 -9.54
CA ILE A 334 -14.83 1.81 -10.41
C ILE A 334 -15.68 0.73 -11.13
N ALA A 335 -17.03 0.82 -11.03
CA ALA A 335 -17.93 -0.14 -11.66
C ALA A 335 -17.79 -0.15 -13.18
N ASP A 336 -17.72 1.03 -13.80
CA ASP A 336 -17.62 1.19 -15.25
C ASP A 336 -16.36 0.53 -15.84
N ILE A 337 -15.26 0.54 -15.07
CA ILE A 337 -14.01 -0.14 -15.47
C ILE A 337 -14.21 -1.66 -15.57
N ALA A 338 -15.03 -2.24 -14.67
CA ALA A 338 -15.33 -3.67 -14.66
C ALA A 338 -16.15 -4.11 -15.89
N GLU A 339 -17.10 -3.29 -16.33
CA GLU A 339 -17.93 -3.60 -17.49
C GLU A 339 -17.12 -3.56 -18.80
N GLN A 340 -16.16 -2.66 -18.91
CA GLN A 340 -15.33 -2.52 -20.11
C GLN A 340 -14.25 -3.60 -20.19
N SER A 341 -13.63 -4.00 -19.06
CA SER A 341 -12.62 -5.04 -19.02
C SER A 341 -13.16 -6.48 -19.21
N GLY A 342 -14.46 -6.70 -19.01
CA GLY A 342 -15.14 -7.99 -19.23
C GLY A 342 -15.63 -8.24 -20.66
N SER A 343 -15.38 -7.32 -21.60
CA SER A 343 -15.89 -7.37 -22.98
C SER A 343 -14.88 -7.89 -24.01
N TYR A 344 -13.79 -8.56 -23.60
CA TYR A 344 -12.79 -9.16 -24.49
C TYR A 344 -12.74 -10.67 -24.41
#